data_a5e7bb944fac21e7e41bafdb12b24b39
#
_entry.id   a5e7bb944fac21e7e41bafdb12b24b39
#
_cell.length_a   1.000
_cell.length_b   1.000
_cell.length_c   1.000
_cell.angle_alpha   90.00
_cell.angle_beta   90.00
_cell.angle_gamma   90.00
#
_symmetry.space_group_name_H-M   'P 1'
#
loop_
_entity.id
_entity.type
_entity.pdbx_description
1 polymer ?
#
loop_
_entity_poly.entity_id
_entity_poly.type
_entity_poly.pdbx_seq_one_letter_code
_entity_poly.pdbx_strand_id
1 'polypeptide(L)'
;LCIHREKSTSYPLLDVRIRFRDGKPDKHFLALNESTIKRGNRTMVGDVFIKDELFERFRGDGLSISTPTGSTAYNKSIGGAVLHPSINAFQLTEIASLNNRVFRTLGSPIVIAHTEWLEIKLQESDDYFVTVDQLDIYQENIASVCYRIADERIHFASYRHMHFWHRVKDAFIGED
;
A
#
# COMPACT_ATOMS: atom_id res chain seq x y z
N LEU A 1 -41.38 1.65 -17.38
CA LEU A 1 -40.44 1.94 -16.27
C LEU A 1 -39.15 1.18 -16.54
N CYS A 2 -38.18 1.84 -17.21
CA CYS A 2 -36.81 1.33 -17.32
C CYS A 2 -36.15 1.43 -15.95
N ILE A 3 -35.99 0.32 -15.26
CA ILE A 3 -35.11 0.23 -14.10
C ILE A 3 -33.70 0.28 -14.66
N HIS A 4 -33.08 1.47 -14.63
CA HIS A 4 -31.63 1.58 -14.78
C HIS A 4 -31.01 0.78 -13.65
N ARG A 5 -30.49 -0.42 -13.94
CA ARG A 5 -29.59 -1.13 -13.04
C ARG A 5 -28.36 -0.23 -12.86
N GLU A 6 -28.34 0.50 -11.77
CA GLU A 6 -27.16 1.26 -11.35
C GLU A 6 -25.98 0.32 -11.23
N LYS A 7 -24.99 0.50 -12.10
CA LYS A 7 -23.75 -0.30 -12.03
C LYS A 7 -22.98 0.14 -10.81
N SER A 8 -22.92 -0.70 -9.79
CA SER A 8 -21.98 -0.48 -8.68
C SER A 8 -20.55 -0.48 -9.21
N THR A 9 -19.74 0.47 -8.74
CA THR A 9 -18.32 0.51 -9.05
C THR A 9 -17.58 -0.34 -8.00
N SER A 10 -16.81 -1.33 -8.47
CA SER A 10 -16.06 -2.26 -7.63
C SER A 10 -14.59 -1.87 -7.60
N TYR A 11 -14.03 -1.71 -6.39
CA TYR A 11 -12.62 -1.34 -6.19
C TYR A 11 -11.87 -2.46 -5.47
N PRO A 12 -10.58 -2.68 -5.80
CA PRO A 12 -9.74 -3.67 -5.12
C PRO A 12 -9.44 -3.24 -3.68
N LEU A 13 -9.30 -4.23 -2.80
CA LEU A 13 -8.77 -4.06 -1.45
C LEU A 13 -7.36 -4.67 -1.39
N LEU A 14 -6.55 -4.18 -0.47
CA LEU A 14 -5.24 -4.73 -0.17
C LEU A 14 -5.36 -5.73 0.98
N ASP A 15 -4.98 -6.98 0.75
CA ASP A 15 -4.78 -8.00 1.78
C ASP A 15 -3.44 -7.75 2.46
N VAL A 16 -3.46 -7.52 3.77
CA VAL A 16 -2.29 -7.24 4.62
C VAL A 16 -2.17 -8.35 5.65
N ARG A 17 -1.09 -9.13 5.59
CA ARG A 17 -0.83 -10.21 6.54
C ARG A 17 0.49 -9.97 7.29
N ILE A 18 0.39 -9.86 8.61
CA ILE A 18 1.53 -9.65 9.52
C ILE A 18 1.92 -10.99 10.12
N ARG A 19 3.18 -11.38 9.94
CA ARG A 19 3.79 -12.59 10.50
C ARG A 19 4.72 -12.25 11.65
N PHE A 20 4.76 -13.10 12.66
CA PHE A 20 5.54 -12.91 13.89
C PHE A 20 6.66 -13.93 14.04
N ARG A 21 7.80 -13.50 14.65
CA ARG A 21 8.96 -14.38 14.94
C ARG A 21 8.70 -15.35 16.09
N ASP A 22 7.86 -14.96 17.04
CA ASP A 22 7.59 -15.69 18.27
C ASP A 22 6.52 -16.79 18.13
N GLY A 23 6.10 -17.08 16.90
CA GLY A 23 5.12 -18.13 16.61
C GLY A 23 3.67 -17.76 16.94
N LYS A 24 3.39 -16.49 17.27
CA LYS A 24 2.01 -16.01 17.39
C LYS A 24 1.27 -16.19 16.06
N PRO A 25 -0.06 -16.39 16.09
CA PRO A 25 -0.88 -16.43 14.89
C PRO A 25 -0.73 -15.16 14.05
N ASP A 26 -0.66 -15.32 12.73
CA ASP A 26 -0.65 -14.22 11.78
C ASP A 26 -1.87 -13.32 12.01
N LYS A 27 -1.68 -12.02 11.85
CA LYS A 27 -2.78 -11.05 11.80
C LYS A 27 -3.10 -10.71 10.36
N HIS A 28 -4.38 -10.57 10.08
CA HIS A 28 -4.91 -10.31 8.75
C HIS A 28 -5.82 -9.09 8.75
N PHE A 29 -5.62 -8.19 7.78
CA PHE A 29 -6.39 -6.96 7.61
C PHE A 29 -6.67 -6.72 6.13
N LEU A 30 -7.75 -5.98 5.85
CA LEU A 30 -8.05 -5.46 4.53
C LEU A 30 -7.93 -3.94 4.57
N ALA A 31 -7.14 -3.37 3.66
CA ALA A 31 -7.03 -1.92 3.50
C ALA A 31 -7.78 -1.44 2.24
N LEU A 32 -8.49 -0.33 2.38
CA LEU A 32 -9.09 0.38 1.27
C LEU A 32 -8.08 1.30 0.57
N ASN A 33 -7.27 2.00 1.35
CA ASN A 33 -6.30 2.97 0.83
C ASN A 33 -4.88 2.40 0.83
N GLU A 34 -4.27 2.24 2.00
CA GLU A 34 -2.88 1.85 2.09
C GLU A 34 -2.54 1.17 3.42
N SER A 35 -1.39 0.51 3.42
CA SER A 35 -0.66 0.12 4.62
C SER A 35 0.73 0.69 4.58
N THR A 36 1.22 1.20 5.72
CA THR A 36 2.60 1.67 5.84
C THR A 36 3.37 0.86 6.87
N ILE A 37 4.66 0.68 6.62
CA ILE A 37 5.60 0.15 7.60
C ILE A 37 6.65 1.22 7.84
N LYS A 38 6.83 1.57 9.09
CA LYS A 38 7.85 2.53 9.54
C LYS A 38 8.58 1.99 10.76
N ARG A 39 9.77 2.49 10.98
CA ARG A 39 10.47 2.30 12.23
C ARG A 39 10.43 3.60 13.04
N GLY A 40 10.25 3.53 14.35
CA GLY A 40 10.06 4.69 15.20
C GLY A 40 11.09 5.81 14.98
N ASN A 41 12.05 5.96 15.88
CA ASN A 41 13.06 7.02 15.78
C ASN A 41 14.36 6.59 15.05
N ARG A 42 14.30 5.55 14.24
CA ARG A 42 15.47 4.97 13.55
C ARG A 42 15.17 4.70 12.10
N THR A 43 16.21 4.66 11.30
CA THR A 43 16.13 4.20 9.91
C THR A 43 15.63 2.76 9.85
N MET A 44 14.58 2.53 9.07
CA MET A 44 14.08 1.20 8.75
C MET A 44 15.02 0.51 7.77
N VAL A 45 15.28 -0.77 8.01
CA VAL A 45 15.94 -1.68 7.06
C VAL A 45 15.03 -2.88 6.85
N GLY A 46 14.76 -3.22 5.60
CA GLY A 46 13.93 -4.37 5.24
C GLY A 46 14.29 -4.93 3.87
N ASP A 47 14.17 -6.23 3.73
CA ASP A 47 14.34 -6.91 2.44
C ASP A 47 12.97 -7.01 1.76
N VAL A 48 12.85 -6.45 0.57
CA VAL A 48 11.63 -6.44 -0.24
C VAL A 48 11.69 -7.59 -1.24
N PHE A 49 10.72 -8.48 -1.17
CA PHE A 49 10.55 -9.61 -2.09
C PHE A 49 9.31 -9.42 -2.95
N ILE A 50 9.41 -9.67 -4.25
CA ILE A 50 8.29 -9.76 -5.18
C ILE A 50 8.27 -11.19 -5.71
N LYS A 51 7.17 -11.92 -5.52
CA LYS A 51 7.06 -13.35 -5.94
C LYS A 51 8.24 -14.20 -5.48
N ASP A 52 8.60 -14.09 -4.20
CA ASP A 52 9.69 -14.84 -3.56
C ASP A 52 11.11 -14.46 -4.06
N GLU A 53 11.26 -13.57 -5.02
CA GLU A 53 12.55 -13.04 -5.45
C GLU A 53 12.91 -11.78 -4.66
N LEU A 54 14.12 -11.74 -4.11
CA LEU A 54 14.65 -10.53 -3.46
C LEU A 54 14.79 -9.43 -4.52
N PHE A 55 13.93 -8.42 -4.44
CA PHE A 55 13.93 -7.30 -5.36
C PHE A 55 14.92 -6.21 -4.91
N GLU A 56 14.84 -5.80 -3.65
CA GLU A 56 15.75 -4.79 -3.11
C GLU A 56 15.92 -4.90 -1.60
N ARG A 57 17.02 -4.32 -1.09
CA ARG A 57 17.25 -4.07 0.32
C ARG A 57 16.97 -2.61 0.61
N PHE A 58 15.80 -2.37 1.15
CA PHE A 58 15.36 -1.02 1.49
C PHE A 58 16.06 -0.49 2.73
N ARG A 59 16.40 0.79 2.68
CA ARG A 59 16.82 1.56 3.84
C ARG A 59 16.26 2.98 3.73
N GLY A 60 15.51 3.43 4.73
CA GLY A 60 14.83 4.73 4.74
C GLY A 60 13.93 4.90 5.95
N ASP A 61 12.95 5.79 5.86
CA ASP A 61 12.00 6.04 6.94
C ASP A 61 10.88 4.98 6.96
N GLY A 62 10.54 4.41 5.81
CA GLY A 62 9.50 3.41 5.70
C GLY A 62 9.09 3.08 4.27
N LEU A 63 8.10 2.20 4.17
CA LEU A 63 7.48 1.78 2.92
C LEU A 63 5.97 1.95 2.99
N SER A 64 5.35 2.38 1.91
CA SER A 64 3.90 2.48 1.75
C SER A 64 3.43 1.58 0.63
N ILE A 65 2.41 0.77 0.91
CA ILE A 65 1.77 -0.11 -0.05
C ILE A 65 0.33 0.36 -0.22
N SER A 66 -0.02 0.80 -1.44
CA SER A 66 -1.27 1.51 -1.70
C SER A 66 -2.10 0.78 -2.76
N THR A 67 -3.42 0.76 -2.56
CA THR A 67 -4.39 0.43 -3.60
C THR A 67 -4.50 1.58 -4.61
N PRO A 68 -5.14 1.37 -5.76
CA PRO A 68 -5.49 2.48 -6.66
C PRO A 68 -6.37 3.55 -5.99
N THR A 69 -7.27 3.16 -5.09
CA THR A 69 -8.09 4.10 -4.30
C THR A 69 -7.21 4.98 -3.42
N GLY A 70 -6.26 4.38 -2.69
CA GLY A 70 -5.30 5.09 -1.83
C GLY A 70 -4.23 5.88 -2.59
N SER A 71 -4.12 5.70 -3.92
CA SER A 71 -3.11 6.40 -4.73
C SER A 71 -3.24 7.93 -4.68
N THR A 72 -4.43 8.45 -4.34
CA THR A 72 -4.70 9.88 -4.14
C THR A 72 -4.67 10.31 -2.67
N ALA A 73 -4.40 9.39 -1.74
CA ALA A 73 -4.25 9.65 -0.30
C ALA A 73 -2.78 9.88 0.08
N TYR A 74 -2.31 9.27 1.15
CA TYR A 74 -0.94 9.41 1.65
C TYR A 74 0.11 9.08 0.59
N ASN A 75 -0.14 8.04 -0.23
CA ASN A 75 0.73 7.63 -1.33
C ASN A 75 1.11 8.79 -2.26
N LYS A 76 0.17 9.70 -2.58
CA LYS A 76 0.45 10.87 -3.43
C LYS A 76 1.44 11.83 -2.75
N SER A 77 1.33 12.04 -1.44
CA SER A 77 2.19 12.98 -0.69
C SER A 77 3.65 12.53 -0.62
N ILE A 78 3.91 11.24 -0.77
CA ILE A 78 5.25 10.64 -0.78
C ILE A 78 5.78 10.36 -2.20
N GLY A 79 5.14 10.90 -3.23
CA GLY A 79 5.60 10.80 -4.62
C GLY A 79 5.09 9.58 -5.39
N GLY A 80 4.12 8.85 -4.86
CA GLY A 80 3.46 7.76 -5.58
C GLY A 80 2.64 8.24 -6.77
N ALA A 81 2.44 7.37 -7.75
CA ALA A 81 1.62 7.64 -8.94
C ALA A 81 0.13 7.61 -8.61
N VAL A 82 -0.64 8.49 -9.27
CA VAL A 82 -2.11 8.45 -9.23
C VAL A 82 -2.60 7.34 -10.15
N LEU A 83 -3.32 6.37 -9.60
CA LEU A 83 -3.87 5.23 -10.33
C LEU A 83 -5.39 5.33 -10.40
N HIS A 84 -5.94 5.03 -11.60
CA HIS A 84 -7.40 4.94 -11.73
C HIS A 84 -7.93 3.77 -10.91
N PRO A 85 -9.01 3.92 -10.11
CA PRO A 85 -9.50 2.86 -9.21
C PRO A 85 -9.95 1.56 -9.89
N SER A 86 -10.17 1.56 -11.20
CA SER A 86 -10.49 0.34 -11.96
C SER A 86 -9.27 -0.54 -12.26
N ILE A 87 -8.06 -0.05 -12.02
CA ILE A 87 -6.84 -0.84 -12.22
C ILE A 87 -6.76 -1.89 -11.13
N ASN A 88 -6.55 -3.15 -11.52
CA ASN A 88 -6.39 -4.26 -10.59
C ASN A 88 -4.90 -4.50 -10.28
N ALA A 89 -4.34 -3.64 -9.45
CA ALA A 89 -2.94 -3.60 -9.07
C ALA A 89 -2.79 -2.91 -7.72
N PHE A 90 -1.61 -2.95 -7.14
CA PHE A 90 -1.23 -2.15 -5.97
C PHE A 90 0.13 -1.50 -6.21
N GLN A 91 0.53 -0.57 -5.38
CA GLN A 91 1.74 0.21 -5.58
C GLN A 91 2.61 0.19 -4.32
N LEU A 92 3.91 -0.04 -4.50
CA LEU A 92 4.94 0.17 -3.49
C LEU A 92 5.57 1.54 -3.71
N THR A 93 5.67 2.33 -2.63
CA THR A 93 6.35 3.64 -2.63
C THR A 93 7.29 3.74 -1.43
N GLU A 94 8.53 4.11 -1.70
CA GLU A 94 9.54 4.33 -0.68
C GLU A 94 9.33 5.67 0.05
N ILE A 95 9.58 5.69 1.36
CA ILE A 95 9.52 6.90 2.18
C ILE A 95 10.94 7.27 2.58
N ALA A 96 11.44 8.39 2.06
CA ALA A 96 12.77 8.93 2.35
C ALA A 96 13.88 7.86 2.25
N SER A 97 13.93 7.14 1.15
CA SER A 97 14.94 6.11 0.92
C SER A 97 16.35 6.69 0.85
N LEU A 98 17.30 5.95 1.44
CA LEU A 98 18.71 6.30 1.41
C LEU A 98 19.37 5.61 0.22
N ASN A 99 19.70 6.39 -0.80
CA ASN A 99 20.42 5.95 -1.98
C ASN A 99 21.85 6.50 -1.99
N ASN A 100 22.82 5.60 -1.92
CA ASN A 100 24.25 5.93 -1.98
C ASN A 100 25.04 4.78 -2.63
N ARG A 101 26.37 4.77 -2.51
CA ARG A 101 27.22 3.72 -3.11
C ARG A 101 27.01 2.33 -2.48
N VAL A 102 26.54 2.26 -1.26
CA VAL A 102 26.36 1.01 -0.48
C VAL A 102 24.91 0.52 -0.52
N PHE A 103 23.96 1.44 -0.41
CA PHE A 103 22.53 1.15 -0.41
C PHE A 103 21.92 1.67 -1.69
N ARG A 104 21.30 0.77 -2.45
CA ARG A 104 20.65 1.11 -3.72
C ARG A 104 19.24 0.51 -3.69
N THR A 105 18.26 1.39 -3.83
CA THR A 105 16.87 1.03 -4.08
C THR A 105 16.46 1.59 -5.44
N LEU A 106 15.31 1.18 -5.94
CA LEU A 106 14.82 1.68 -7.23
C LEU A 106 14.57 3.19 -7.18
N GLY A 107 14.17 3.74 -6.03
CA GLY A 107 13.92 5.16 -5.83
C GLY A 107 12.73 5.71 -6.63
N SER A 108 11.87 4.82 -7.12
CA SER A 108 10.66 5.14 -7.89
C SER A 108 9.50 4.28 -7.44
N PRO A 109 8.26 4.79 -7.49
CA PRO A 109 7.08 3.97 -7.21
C PRO A 109 6.97 2.79 -8.17
N ILE A 110 6.61 1.62 -7.63
CA ILE A 110 6.45 0.37 -8.38
C ILE A 110 4.99 -0.03 -8.37
N VAL A 111 4.40 -0.21 -9.55
CA VAL A 111 3.04 -0.74 -9.70
C VAL A 111 3.11 -2.25 -9.93
N ILE A 112 2.50 -3.01 -9.04
CA ILE A 112 2.55 -4.48 -8.98
C ILE A 112 1.19 -5.03 -9.39
N ALA A 113 1.19 -5.99 -10.32
CA ALA A 113 -0.03 -6.60 -10.83
C ALA A 113 -0.73 -7.44 -9.75
N HIS A 114 -2.05 -7.56 -9.82
CA HIS A 114 -2.87 -8.34 -8.87
C HIS A 114 -2.52 -9.83 -8.81
N THR A 115 -1.82 -10.37 -9.80
CA THR A 115 -1.34 -11.76 -9.84
C THR A 115 -0.06 -11.98 -9.05
N GLU A 116 0.49 -10.92 -8.47
CA GLU A 116 1.75 -10.94 -7.75
C GLU A 116 1.53 -10.55 -6.28
N TRP A 117 2.49 -10.89 -5.45
CA TRP A 117 2.51 -10.53 -4.04
C TRP A 117 3.85 -9.91 -3.67
N LEU A 118 3.82 -9.11 -2.62
CA LEU A 118 4.97 -8.45 -2.03
C LEU A 118 5.15 -8.97 -0.60
N GLU A 119 6.37 -9.29 -0.19
CA GLU A 119 6.73 -9.56 1.19
C GLU A 119 7.86 -8.62 1.62
N ILE A 120 7.69 -7.96 2.75
CA ILE A 120 8.72 -7.14 3.38
C ILE A 120 9.19 -7.87 4.62
N LYS A 121 10.43 -8.40 4.59
CA LYS A 121 11.06 -9.05 5.74
C LYS A 121 11.82 -8.00 6.55
N LEU A 122 11.48 -7.92 7.83
CA LEU A 122 12.02 -6.92 8.73
C LEU A 122 13.20 -7.49 9.53
N GLN A 123 14.15 -6.63 9.89
CA GLN A 123 15.18 -6.99 10.87
C GLN A 123 14.55 -7.18 12.26
N GLU A 124 15.23 -7.92 13.15
CA GLU A 124 14.78 -8.09 14.53
C GLU A 124 14.82 -6.74 15.26
N SER A 125 13.63 -6.28 15.65
CA SER A 125 13.43 -5.03 16.39
C SER A 125 11.99 -4.95 16.86
N ASP A 126 11.76 -4.26 17.98
CA ASP A 126 10.45 -4.10 18.61
C ASP A 126 9.82 -2.72 18.30
N ASP A 127 10.46 -1.90 17.45
CA ASP A 127 10.05 -0.53 17.19
C ASP A 127 9.44 -0.29 15.79
N TYR A 128 8.88 -1.34 15.17
CA TYR A 128 8.14 -1.20 13.93
C TYR A 128 6.68 -0.81 14.15
N PHE A 129 6.21 0.11 13.34
CA PHE A 129 4.82 0.55 13.26
C PHE A 129 4.26 0.15 11.91
N VAL A 130 3.19 -0.63 11.95
CA VAL A 130 2.39 -0.96 10.76
C VAL A 130 1.07 -0.24 10.87
N THR A 131 0.71 0.53 9.84
CA THR A 131 -0.63 1.12 9.75
C THR A 131 -1.43 0.41 8.67
N VAL A 132 -2.73 0.33 8.84
CA VAL A 132 -3.68 -0.15 7.82
C VAL A 132 -4.81 0.86 7.76
N ASP A 133 -4.89 1.65 6.69
CA ASP A 133 -5.73 2.83 6.58
C ASP A 133 -5.50 3.78 7.79
N GLN A 134 -6.49 3.92 8.66
CA GLN A 134 -6.42 4.77 9.86
C GLN A 134 -6.07 4.00 11.15
N LEU A 135 -5.81 2.69 11.04
CA LEU A 135 -5.51 1.85 12.20
C LEU A 135 -4.01 1.77 12.41
N ASP A 136 -3.55 2.24 13.56
CA ASP A 136 -2.16 2.02 14.02
C ASP A 136 -2.06 0.64 14.67
N ILE A 137 -1.23 -0.22 14.08
CA ILE A 137 -1.00 -1.58 14.56
C ILE A 137 0.42 -1.64 15.13
N TYR A 138 0.54 -1.34 16.42
CA TYR A 138 1.78 -1.60 17.13
C TYR A 138 1.87 -3.07 17.50
N GLN A 139 2.91 -3.74 17.06
CA GLN A 139 3.19 -5.14 17.41
C GLN A 139 4.69 -5.36 17.55
N GLU A 140 5.04 -6.10 18.59
CA GLU A 140 6.40 -6.59 18.79
C GLU A 140 6.66 -7.85 17.95
N ASN A 141 7.93 -8.14 17.68
CA ASN A 141 8.37 -9.36 17.04
C ASN A 141 7.83 -9.60 15.62
N ILE A 142 7.56 -8.54 14.85
CA ILE A 142 7.15 -8.69 13.44
C ILE A 142 8.32 -9.30 12.65
N ALA A 143 8.06 -10.42 11.98
CA ALA A 143 9.01 -11.08 11.08
C ALA A 143 8.91 -10.50 9.68
N SER A 144 7.69 -10.46 9.14
CA SER A 144 7.41 -9.92 7.82
C SER A 144 5.98 -9.43 7.70
N VAL A 145 5.74 -8.59 6.69
CA VAL A 145 4.39 -8.20 6.26
C VAL A 145 4.24 -8.54 4.79
N CYS A 146 3.19 -9.29 4.47
CA CYS A 146 2.87 -9.72 3.11
C CYS A 146 1.67 -8.94 2.59
N TYR A 147 1.72 -8.59 1.30
CA TYR A 147 0.72 -7.80 0.60
C TYR A 147 0.34 -8.43 -0.73
N ARG A 148 -0.94 -8.41 -1.04
CA ARG A 148 -1.50 -8.76 -2.36
C ARG A 148 -2.84 -8.07 -2.54
N ILE A 149 -3.39 -8.10 -3.74
CA ILE A 149 -4.79 -7.74 -3.93
C ILE A 149 -5.65 -8.83 -3.32
N ALA A 150 -6.62 -8.42 -2.50
CA ALA A 150 -7.57 -9.31 -1.86
C ALA A 150 -8.57 -9.90 -2.88
N ASP A 151 -9.12 -11.07 -2.56
CA ASP A 151 -10.23 -11.64 -3.33
C ASP A 151 -11.51 -10.82 -3.10
N GLU A 152 -11.66 -10.24 -1.92
CA GLU A 152 -12.74 -9.33 -1.56
C GLU A 152 -12.60 -7.99 -2.26
N ARG A 153 -13.74 -7.40 -2.57
CA ARG A 153 -13.81 -6.08 -3.20
C ARG A 153 -14.85 -5.21 -2.51
N ILE A 154 -14.58 -3.92 -2.47
CA ILE A 154 -15.58 -2.97 -2.01
C ILE A 154 -16.44 -2.48 -3.18
N HIS A 155 -17.74 -2.38 -2.96
CA HIS A 155 -18.71 -1.91 -3.95
C HIS A 155 -19.33 -0.59 -3.50
N PHE A 156 -19.17 0.45 -4.32
CA PHE A 156 -19.80 1.74 -4.09
C PHE A 156 -21.04 1.89 -4.96
N ALA A 157 -22.15 2.33 -4.36
CA ALA A 157 -23.35 2.67 -5.09
C ALA A 157 -23.13 3.93 -5.93
N SER A 158 -23.61 3.92 -7.20
CA SER A 158 -23.32 4.97 -8.18
C SER A 158 -24.24 6.20 -8.09
N TYR A 159 -24.60 6.64 -6.89
CA TYR A 159 -25.60 7.70 -6.69
C TYR A 159 -25.22 9.11 -7.20
N ARG A 160 -24.02 9.43 -7.54
CA ARG A 160 -23.53 10.69 -8.14
C ARG A 160 -22.01 10.60 -8.37
N HIS A 161 -21.56 9.70 -9.21
CA HIS A 161 -20.13 9.65 -9.49
C HIS A 161 -19.72 10.75 -10.44
N MET A 162 -19.13 11.81 -9.91
CA MET A 162 -18.24 12.63 -10.71
C MET A 162 -17.13 11.73 -11.26
N HIS A 163 -16.78 11.94 -12.52
CA HIS A 163 -15.71 11.21 -13.17
C HIS A 163 -14.43 11.29 -12.34
N PHE A 164 -13.71 10.17 -12.18
CA PHE A 164 -12.52 10.09 -11.32
C PHE A 164 -11.52 11.23 -11.57
N TRP A 165 -11.19 11.49 -12.82
CA TRP A 165 -10.22 12.54 -13.18
C TRP A 165 -10.74 13.95 -12.87
N HIS A 166 -12.02 14.19 -12.90
CA HIS A 166 -12.60 15.44 -12.46
C HIS A 166 -12.36 15.68 -10.97
N ARG A 167 -12.63 14.67 -10.13
CA ARG A 167 -12.32 14.73 -8.69
C ARG A 167 -10.84 14.94 -8.41
N VAL A 168 -9.95 14.31 -9.19
CA VAL A 168 -8.49 14.49 -9.06
C VAL A 168 -8.12 15.93 -9.43
N LYS A 169 -8.67 16.47 -10.54
CA LYS A 169 -8.44 17.86 -10.92
C LYS A 169 -8.88 18.82 -9.81
N ASP A 170 -10.11 18.71 -9.34
CA ASP A 170 -10.68 19.60 -8.32
C ASP A 170 -9.89 19.55 -7.01
N ALA A 171 -9.48 18.33 -6.58
CA ALA A 171 -8.78 18.15 -5.31
C ALA A 171 -7.33 18.65 -5.33
N PHE A 172 -6.63 18.62 -6.48
CA PHE A 172 -5.18 18.81 -6.51
C PHE A 172 -4.70 19.92 -7.46
N ILE A 173 -5.50 20.33 -8.42
CA ILE A 173 -5.11 21.33 -9.41
C ILE A 173 -5.91 22.62 -9.22
N GLY A 174 -7.15 22.52 -8.76
CA GLY A 174 -8.09 23.65 -8.59
C GLY A 174 -8.98 23.84 -9.81
N GLU A 175 -9.98 24.70 -9.65
CA GLU A 175 -10.81 25.20 -10.75
C GLU A 175 -10.11 26.39 -11.41
N ASP A 176 -10.06 26.43 -12.73
CA ASP A 176 -9.70 27.61 -13.54
C ASP A 176 -10.88 28.60 -13.57
#